data_3e84fd1e3ca0b7ee90bea7067934c32d
#
_entry.id   3e84fd1e3ca0b7ee90bea7067934c32d
#
_cell.length_a   1.000
_cell.length_b   1.000
_cell.length_c   1.000
_cell.angle_alpha   90.00
_cell.angle_beta   90.00
_cell.angle_gamma   90.00
#
_symmetry.space_group_name_H-M   'P 1'
#
loop_
_entity.id
_entity.type
_entity.pdbx_description
1 polymer ?
#
loop_
_entity_poly.entity_id
_entity_poly.type
_entity_poly.pdbx_seq_one_letter_code
_entity_poly.pdbx_strand_id
1 'polypeptide(L)' 'MTDRLPELLDAKKLQVELGVTRAAAEAIMRRLPIVQIEGLRKVYVRRDDVVSYIELRTFSKSEVPS' A
#
# COMPACT_ATOMS: atom_id res chain seq x y z
N MET A 1 14.09 15.56 15.55
CA MET A 1 13.48 14.42 15.04
C MET A 1 11.97 14.51 15.12
N THR A 2 11.35 13.93 14.25
CA THR A 2 9.93 14.00 14.31
C THR A 2 9.37 12.69 14.78
N ASP A 3 8.41 12.78 15.61
CA ASP A 3 7.72 11.63 16.07
C ASP A 3 6.44 11.44 15.30
N ARG A 4 6.56 11.62 14.02
CA ARG A 4 5.41 11.52 13.17
C ARG A 4 4.90 10.10 13.16
N LEU A 5 3.61 9.95 13.37
CA LEU A 5 2.99 8.65 13.28
C LEU A 5 2.98 8.19 11.83
N PRO A 6 3.10 6.89 11.59
CA PRO A 6 2.98 6.39 10.23
C PRO A 6 1.59 6.65 9.69
N GLU A 7 1.52 6.95 8.42
CA GLU A 7 0.25 7.15 7.78
C GLU A 7 -0.32 5.80 7.36
N LEU A 8 -1.58 5.58 7.66
CA LEU A 8 -2.24 4.32 7.37
C LEU A 8 -3.23 4.52 6.23
N LEU A 9 -3.31 3.52 5.37
CA LEU A 9 -4.20 3.54 4.23
C LEU A 9 -5.08 2.32 4.26
N ASP A 10 -6.39 2.52 4.12
CA ASP A 10 -7.29 1.39 3.94
C ASP A 10 -7.44 1.13 2.43
N ALA A 11 -8.23 0.13 2.08
CA ALA A 11 -8.38 -0.26 0.69
C ALA A 11 -8.92 0.88 -0.17
N LYS A 12 -9.88 1.61 0.35
CA LYS A 12 -10.51 2.70 -0.40
C LYS A 12 -9.51 3.83 -0.64
N LYS A 13 -8.76 4.20 0.38
CA LYS A 13 -7.80 5.27 0.26
C LYS A 13 -6.65 4.86 -0.66
N LEU A 14 -6.21 3.62 -0.54
CA LEU A 14 -5.17 3.10 -1.40
C LEU A 14 -5.61 3.13 -2.86
N GLN A 15 -6.87 2.78 -3.10
CA GLN A 15 -7.45 2.81 -4.44
C GLN A 15 -7.38 4.20 -5.04
N VAL A 16 -7.75 5.21 -4.25
CA VAL A 16 -7.75 6.59 -4.72
C VAL A 16 -6.32 7.08 -4.93
N GLU A 17 -5.44 6.79 -3.99
CA GLU A 17 -4.06 7.29 -4.04
C GLU A 17 -3.30 6.71 -5.23
N LEU A 18 -3.51 5.44 -5.52
CA LEU A 18 -2.81 4.78 -6.61
C LEU A 18 -3.56 4.84 -7.94
N GLY A 19 -4.83 5.22 -7.91
CA GLY A 19 -5.63 5.25 -9.12
C GLY A 19 -5.88 3.86 -9.69
N VAL A 20 -6.07 2.88 -8.82
CA VAL A 20 -6.29 1.50 -9.25
C VAL A 20 -7.67 1.04 -8.81
N THR A 21 -8.08 -0.11 -9.31
CA THR A 21 -9.35 -0.69 -8.94
C THR A 21 -9.28 -1.22 -7.52
N ARG A 22 -10.46 -1.49 -6.94
CA ARG A 22 -10.52 -2.05 -5.60
C ARG A 22 -9.84 -3.42 -5.54
N ALA A 23 -10.07 -4.24 -6.56
CA ALA A 23 -9.45 -5.56 -6.59
C ALA A 23 -7.93 -5.45 -6.61
N ALA A 24 -7.39 -4.49 -7.37
CA ALA A 24 -5.96 -4.28 -7.42
C ALA A 24 -5.43 -3.78 -6.07
N ALA A 25 -6.14 -2.86 -5.45
CA ALA A 25 -5.73 -2.36 -4.14
C ALA A 25 -5.71 -3.48 -3.12
N GLU A 26 -6.72 -4.32 -3.11
CA GLU A 26 -6.78 -5.43 -2.17
C GLU A 26 -5.67 -6.45 -2.44
N ALA A 27 -5.35 -6.66 -3.70
CA ALA A 27 -4.26 -7.57 -4.06
C ALA A 27 -2.93 -7.05 -3.51
N ILE A 28 -2.70 -5.74 -3.61
CA ILE A 28 -1.50 -5.13 -3.06
C ILE A 28 -1.47 -5.29 -1.54
N MET A 29 -2.59 -5.04 -0.90
CA MET A 29 -2.65 -5.14 0.56
C MET A 29 -2.34 -6.55 1.05
N ARG A 30 -2.70 -7.56 0.29
CA ARG A 30 -2.42 -8.93 0.67
C ARG A 30 -0.93 -9.26 0.67
N ARG A 31 -0.14 -8.45 -0.01
CA ARG A 31 1.30 -8.67 -0.09
C ARG A 31 2.10 -7.84 0.89
N LEU A 32 1.42 -7.03 1.68
CA LEU A 32 2.08 -6.13 2.61
C LEU A 32 1.71 -6.49 4.05
N PRO A 33 2.56 -6.14 5.00
CA PRO A 33 2.16 -6.26 6.40
C PRO A 33 0.93 -5.39 6.64
N ILE A 34 -0.02 -5.92 7.37
CA ILE A 34 -1.24 -5.18 7.65
C ILE A 34 -1.21 -4.67 9.07
N VAL A 35 -1.91 -3.57 9.28
CA VAL A 35 -2.13 -2.99 10.60
C VAL A 35 -3.60 -3.16 10.91
N GLN A 36 -3.90 -3.84 11.99
CA GLN A 36 -5.27 -4.01 12.42
C GLN A 36 -5.39 -3.42 13.81
N ILE A 37 -6.25 -2.43 13.93
CA ILE A 37 -6.41 -1.71 15.19
C ILE A 37 -7.59 -2.30 15.92
N GLU A 38 -7.36 -2.66 17.17
CA GLU A 38 -8.40 -3.26 17.99
C GLU A 38 -9.58 -2.31 18.08
N GLY A 39 -10.77 -2.85 17.87
CA GLY A 39 -11.99 -2.05 17.88
C GLY A 39 -12.39 -1.50 16.54
N LEU A 40 -11.51 -1.58 15.55
CA LEU A 40 -11.82 -1.15 14.20
C LEU A 40 -11.92 -2.36 13.29
N ARG A 41 -12.86 -2.30 12.36
CA ARG A 41 -13.07 -3.42 11.44
C ARG A 41 -12.15 -3.38 10.23
N LYS A 42 -11.64 -2.19 9.92
CA LYS A 42 -10.85 -2.02 8.72
C LYS A 42 -9.42 -2.51 8.93
N VAL A 43 -8.84 -2.99 7.86
CA VAL A 43 -7.45 -3.37 7.80
C VAL A 43 -6.70 -2.27 7.07
N TYR A 44 -5.53 -1.91 7.58
CA TYR A 44 -4.74 -0.83 7.01
C TYR A 44 -3.36 -1.34 6.63
N VAL A 45 -2.72 -0.62 5.73
CA VAL A 45 -1.30 -0.81 5.44
C VAL A 45 -0.60 0.51 5.66
N ARG A 46 0.69 0.47 5.90
CA ARG A 46 1.47 1.67 6.12
C ARG A 46 1.87 2.25 4.77
N ARG A 47 1.81 3.58 4.68
CA ARG A 47 2.19 4.27 3.45
C ARG A 47 3.62 3.91 3.03
N ASP A 48 4.54 3.85 4.00
CA ASP A 48 5.93 3.54 3.69
C ASP A 48 6.08 2.16 3.06
N ASP A 49 5.28 1.20 3.50
CA ASP A 49 5.32 -0.14 2.93
C ASP A 49 4.81 -0.13 1.50
N VAL A 50 3.80 0.68 1.23
CA VAL A 50 3.27 0.82 -0.13
C VAL A 50 4.32 1.43 -1.04
N VAL A 51 4.99 2.47 -0.56
CA VAL A 51 6.05 3.12 -1.34
C VAL A 51 7.13 2.12 -1.69
N SER A 52 7.59 1.37 -0.71
CA SER A 52 8.62 0.35 -0.95
C SER A 52 8.16 -0.72 -1.93
N TYR A 53 6.90 -1.14 -1.81
CA TYR A 53 6.34 -2.12 -2.71
C TYR A 53 6.39 -1.64 -4.16
N ILE A 54 6.02 -0.38 -4.36
CA ILE A 54 6.01 0.19 -5.69
C ILE A 54 7.43 0.33 -6.22
N GLU A 55 8.35 0.80 -5.38
CA GLU A 55 9.74 0.99 -5.81
C GLU A 55 10.39 -0.31 -6.22
N LEU A 56 10.10 -1.38 -5.52
CA LEU A 56 10.66 -2.68 -5.86
C LEU A 56 10.11 -3.22 -7.18
N ARG A 57 8.99 -2.69 -7.63
CA ARG A 57 8.34 -3.14 -8.85
C ARG A 57 8.38 -2.10 -9.96
N THR A 58 9.20 -1.07 -9.79
CA THR A 58 9.36 -0.06 -10.81
C THR A 58 10.54 -0.45 -11.68
N PHE A 59 10.28 -0.63 -12.96
CA PHE A 59 11.30 -1.07 -13.91
C PHE A 59 11.48 -0.03 -14.99
N SER A 60 12.70 0.09 -15.50
CA SER A 60 12.88 0.86 -16.71
C SER A 60 12.27 0.09 -17.88
N LYS A 61 12.07 0.80 -18.99
CA LYS A 61 11.46 0.16 -20.15
C LYS A 61 12.25 -1.06 -20.61
N SER A 62 13.55 -1.01 -20.48
CA SER A 62 14.40 -2.10 -20.94
C SER A 62 14.40 -3.28 -19.97
N GLU A 63 13.81 -3.11 -18.80
CA GLU A 63 13.86 -4.13 -17.76
C GLU A 63 12.49 -4.73 -17.45
N VAL A 64 11.47 -4.33 -18.18
CA VAL A 64 10.12 -4.81 -17.91
C VAL A 64 10.06 -6.31 -18.14
N PRO A 65 9.62 -7.10 -17.15
CA PRO A 65 9.50 -8.54 -17.34
C PRO A 65 8.43 -8.84 -18.37
N SER A 66 8.67 -9.81 -19.17
CA SER A 66 7.69 -10.20 -20.20
C SER A 66 6.77 -11.29 -19.73
#